data_04201009e168857e3baa5dc9c85a5845
#
_entry.id   04201009e168857e3baa5dc9c85a5845
#
_cell.length_a   1.000
_cell.length_b   1.000
_cell.length_c   1.000
_cell.angle_alpha   90.00
_cell.angle_beta   90.00
_cell.angle_gamma   90.00
#
_symmetry.space_group_name_H-M   'P 1'
#
loop_
_entity.id
_entity.type
_entity.pdbx_description
1 polymer ?
#
loop_
_entity_poly.entity_id
_entity_poly.type
_entity_poly.pdbx_seq_one_letter_code
_entity_poly.pdbx_strand_id
1 'polypeptide(L)'
;MSTVHRSVSTGLRGLAIASALVAPSALYAQGQTQVVVSGVGYMQYAYQLKDTANHNNNFDVTRAYVNLIGKFAGGVGARVTLDVNRPAGDNSLRYRLKYAFATYTPTGSALTYKLGLIHTPWVDYEEGLWDYRMQGPIALDRNGYLTSSDFGVGVDGKWSDDAVNMQVTFVNGEGYSGGPGDQRKDLEGRVSVRVLKTDDMGSRGGLRLTGYAGYGKPTGGGKRQRYVGMASYKSNMVTLGGEFAITKDSSAATTTTLDGQVASVFGVLRVPSSKVAFIARVDYVKPNKNGTSTTPGFTNTRFIGGVSYQLSPNLRLLADIDMLSYKNGSPSPAAEATRSAALFQTQITF
;
A
#
# COMPACT_ATOMS: atom_id res chain seq x y z
N MET A 1 85.37 -23.11 -24.51
CA MET A 1 84.76 -22.28 -23.49
C MET A 1 83.28 -22.13 -23.86
N SER A 2 82.46 -22.87 -23.21
CA SER A 2 81.06 -23.09 -23.50
C SER A 2 80.23 -22.30 -22.47
N THR A 3 79.46 -21.39 -22.87
CA THR A 3 78.51 -20.59 -22.04
C THR A 3 77.11 -21.15 -22.23
N VAL A 4 76.64 -21.78 -21.14
CA VAL A 4 75.28 -22.33 -21.07
C VAL A 4 74.26 -21.19 -20.73
N HIS A 5 73.36 -20.91 -21.61
CA HIS A 5 72.20 -20.07 -21.31
C HIS A 5 71.08 -20.92 -20.67
N ARG A 6 70.76 -20.65 -19.40
CA ARG A 6 69.56 -21.17 -18.77
C ARG A 6 68.38 -20.23 -19.06
N SER A 7 67.38 -20.72 -19.78
CA SER A 7 66.09 -20.10 -19.90
C SER A 7 65.24 -20.40 -18.68
N VAL A 8 64.76 -19.36 -18.01
CA VAL A 8 63.76 -19.43 -16.93
C VAL A 8 62.40 -19.33 -17.57
N SER A 9 61.65 -20.41 -17.64
CA SER A 9 60.25 -20.42 -18.04
C SER A 9 59.36 -20.09 -16.83
N THR A 10 58.77 -18.89 -16.83
CA THR A 10 57.75 -18.49 -15.86
C THR A 10 56.40 -19.11 -16.27
N GLY A 11 56.05 -20.19 -15.59
CA GLY A 11 54.73 -20.80 -15.77
C GLY A 11 53.66 -19.97 -15.10
N LEU A 12 52.81 -19.27 -15.89
CA LEU A 12 51.53 -18.76 -15.41
C LEU A 12 50.59 -19.92 -15.12
N ARG A 13 50.40 -20.23 -13.85
CA ARG A 13 49.30 -21.10 -13.42
C ARG A 13 48.01 -20.33 -13.49
N GLY A 14 47.24 -20.51 -14.56
CA GLY A 14 45.88 -20.07 -14.68
C GLY A 14 45.01 -20.71 -13.60
N LEU A 15 44.49 -19.91 -12.69
CA LEU A 15 43.46 -20.33 -11.73
C LEU A 15 42.15 -20.47 -12.50
N ALA A 16 41.82 -21.67 -12.93
CA ALA A 16 40.48 -21.97 -13.45
C ALA A 16 39.52 -21.98 -12.28
N ILE A 17 38.77 -20.88 -12.13
CA ILE A 17 37.59 -20.82 -11.27
C ILE A 17 36.51 -21.68 -11.95
N ALA A 18 36.43 -22.94 -11.52
CA ALA A 18 35.30 -23.78 -11.86
C ALA A 18 34.07 -23.21 -11.19
N SER A 19 33.25 -22.47 -11.96
CA SER A 19 31.90 -22.13 -11.59
C SER A 19 31.10 -23.43 -11.51
N ALA A 20 31.03 -24.00 -10.32
CA ALA A 20 30.09 -25.07 -10.05
C ALA A 20 28.70 -24.47 -10.15
N LEU A 21 28.07 -24.57 -11.32
CA LEU A 21 26.64 -24.50 -11.47
C LEU A 21 26.06 -25.62 -10.58
N VAL A 22 25.70 -25.27 -9.36
CA VAL A 22 24.84 -26.12 -8.54
C VAL A 22 23.49 -26.10 -9.24
N ALA A 23 23.28 -27.07 -10.13
CA ALA A 23 21.96 -27.40 -10.61
C ALA A 23 21.14 -27.73 -9.36
N PRO A 24 19.98 -27.11 -9.13
CA PRO A 24 19.11 -27.53 -8.05
C PRO A 24 18.73 -28.97 -8.36
N SER A 25 19.23 -29.91 -7.57
CA SER A 25 18.78 -31.29 -7.61
C SER A 25 17.30 -31.27 -7.26
N ALA A 26 16.47 -31.44 -8.28
CA ALA A 26 15.03 -31.55 -8.15
C ALA A 26 14.69 -32.81 -7.37
N LEU A 27 14.50 -32.66 -6.07
CA LEU A 27 13.69 -33.59 -5.29
C LEU A 27 12.23 -33.36 -5.71
N TYR A 28 11.81 -34.02 -6.79
CA TYR A 28 10.42 -34.10 -7.20
C TYR A 28 9.67 -35.01 -6.24
N ALA A 29 9.09 -34.42 -5.23
CA ALA A 29 8.00 -35.04 -4.47
C ALA A 29 6.87 -34.02 -4.35
N GLN A 30 5.85 -34.19 -5.21
CA GLN A 30 4.45 -33.79 -5.07
C GLN A 30 4.19 -32.34 -4.67
N GLY A 31 4.04 -31.47 -5.66
CA GLY A 31 3.55 -30.10 -5.57
C GLY A 31 4.42 -29.18 -6.43
N GLN A 32 3.85 -28.63 -7.50
CA GLN A 32 4.61 -27.70 -8.35
C GLN A 32 4.96 -26.46 -7.56
N THR A 33 6.25 -26.24 -7.33
CA THR A 33 6.77 -24.94 -6.86
C THR A 33 6.57 -23.93 -7.97
N GLN A 34 5.77 -22.90 -7.70
CA GLN A 34 5.56 -21.79 -8.62
C GLN A 34 6.13 -20.51 -8.02
N VAL A 35 7.00 -19.83 -8.75
CA VAL A 35 7.44 -18.46 -8.43
C VAL A 35 6.98 -17.54 -9.55
N VAL A 36 6.19 -16.53 -9.19
CA VAL A 36 5.69 -15.51 -10.11
C VAL A 36 6.42 -14.21 -9.83
N VAL A 37 6.95 -13.60 -10.88
CA VAL A 37 7.47 -12.23 -10.87
C VAL A 37 6.43 -11.33 -11.51
N SER A 38 6.10 -10.23 -10.85
CA SER A 38 5.18 -9.22 -11.39
C SER A 38 5.62 -7.84 -10.93
N GLY A 39 5.15 -6.81 -11.60
CA GLY A 39 5.46 -5.44 -11.22
C GLY A 39 4.36 -4.47 -11.56
N VAL A 40 4.43 -3.30 -10.90
CA VAL A 40 3.60 -2.15 -11.26
C VAL A 40 4.40 -0.88 -11.08
N GLY A 41 4.39 -0.02 -12.10
CA GLY A 41 4.99 1.31 -12.07
C GLY A 41 3.91 2.38 -12.17
N TYR A 42 4.05 3.45 -11.38
CA TYR A 42 3.24 4.67 -11.46
C TYR A 42 4.13 5.84 -11.80
N MET A 43 3.83 6.49 -12.91
CA MET A 43 4.51 7.67 -13.40
C MET A 43 3.49 8.79 -13.54
N GLN A 44 3.92 10.02 -13.36
CA GLN A 44 3.05 11.17 -13.49
C GLN A 44 3.76 12.38 -14.07
N TYR A 45 2.97 13.24 -14.71
CA TYR A 45 3.23 14.67 -14.82
C TYR A 45 2.27 15.40 -13.90
N ALA A 46 2.80 16.27 -13.06
CA ALA A 46 2.04 17.08 -12.11
C ALA A 46 2.23 18.57 -12.41
N TYR A 47 1.13 19.33 -12.46
CA TYR A 47 1.14 20.80 -12.54
C TYR A 47 0.47 21.35 -11.27
N GLN A 48 1.22 22.19 -10.50
CA GLN A 48 0.76 22.73 -9.24
C GLN A 48 -0.19 23.93 -9.47
N LEU A 49 -1.47 23.76 -9.17
CA LEU A 49 -2.52 24.75 -9.45
C LEU A 49 -2.47 25.96 -8.51
N LYS A 50 -1.81 25.85 -7.36
CA LYS A 50 -1.72 26.90 -6.33
C LYS A 50 -0.36 27.57 -6.24
N ASP A 51 0.63 27.10 -6.99
CA ASP A 51 1.95 27.73 -7.08
C ASP A 51 1.95 28.83 -8.14
N THR A 52 1.34 29.96 -7.80
CA THR A 52 1.22 31.11 -8.71
C THR A 52 2.54 31.87 -8.89
N ALA A 53 3.53 31.63 -8.03
CA ALA A 53 4.82 32.31 -8.09
C ALA A 53 5.81 31.60 -9.03
N ASN A 54 5.91 30.25 -8.94
CA ASN A 54 6.91 29.49 -9.66
C ASN A 54 6.31 28.61 -10.77
N HIS A 55 4.99 28.40 -10.78
CA HIS A 55 4.27 27.52 -11.72
C HIS A 55 4.91 26.12 -11.80
N ASN A 56 5.25 25.56 -10.64
CA ASN A 56 5.97 24.30 -10.54
C ASN A 56 5.23 23.17 -11.22
N ASN A 57 5.97 22.42 -12.03
CA ASN A 57 5.50 21.23 -12.70
C ASN A 57 6.66 20.23 -12.82
N ASN A 58 6.36 18.94 -12.83
CA ASN A 58 7.39 17.93 -12.93
C ASN A 58 6.87 16.58 -13.43
N PHE A 59 7.77 15.83 -14.07
CA PHE A 59 7.62 14.39 -14.26
C PHE A 59 8.23 13.65 -13.07
N ASP A 60 7.56 12.60 -12.59
CA ASP A 60 8.09 11.78 -11.52
C ASP A 60 7.62 10.31 -11.64
N VAL A 61 8.41 9.41 -11.03
CA VAL A 61 8.02 8.03 -10.74
C VAL A 61 7.57 7.99 -9.28
N THR A 62 6.26 7.88 -9.06
CA THR A 62 5.71 7.94 -7.70
C THR A 62 5.83 6.63 -6.96
N ARG A 63 5.78 5.50 -7.68
CA ARG A 63 5.96 4.14 -7.17
C ARG A 63 6.49 3.21 -8.26
N ALA A 64 7.24 2.21 -7.84
CA ALA A 64 7.58 1.06 -8.68
C ALA A 64 7.69 -0.18 -7.78
N TYR A 65 6.75 -1.10 -7.92
CA TYR A 65 6.73 -2.36 -7.17
C TYR A 65 7.31 -3.47 -8.01
N VAL A 66 8.16 -4.29 -7.39
CA VAL A 66 8.58 -5.59 -7.93
C VAL A 66 8.15 -6.66 -6.93
N ASN A 67 7.31 -7.59 -7.36
CA ASN A 67 6.77 -8.65 -6.53
C ASN A 67 7.38 -9.98 -6.93
N LEU A 68 7.87 -10.72 -5.94
CA LEU A 68 8.25 -12.12 -6.02
C LEU A 68 7.26 -12.91 -5.16
N ILE A 69 6.44 -13.76 -5.77
CA ILE A 69 5.40 -14.51 -5.09
C ILE A 69 5.66 -16.00 -5.30
N GLY A 70 5.99 -16.71 -4.23
CA GLY A 70 6.22 -18.15 -4.22
C GLY A 70 5.00 -18.90 -3.71
N LYS A 71 4.65 -20.00 -4.38
CA LYS A 71 3.73 -21.02 -3.90
C LYS A 71 4.46 -22.34 -3.87
N PHE A 72 4.44 -23.00 -2.72
CA PHE A 72 5.18 -24.22 -2.46
C PHE A 72 4.24 -25.34 -2.03
N ALA A 73 4.74 -26.56 -2.06
CA ALA A 73 4.01 -27.71 -1.55
C ALA A 73 3.58 -27.54 -0.09
N GLY A 74 2.56 -28.28 0.33
CA GLY A 74 2.10 -28.31 1.71
C GLY A 74 1.42 -27.03 2.20
N GLY A 75 0.91 -26.18 1.29
CA GLY A 75 0.19 -24.95 1.66
C GLY A 75 1.08 -23.80 2.09
N VAL A 76 2.39 -23.89 1.82
CA VAL A 76 3.36 -22.84 2.12
C VAL A 76 3.40 -21.82 0.98
N GLY A 77 3.52 -20.54 1.32
CA GLY A 77 3.74 -19.46 0.36
C GLY A 77 4.74 -18.44 0.90
N ALA A 78 5.23 -17.58 0.03
CA ALA A 78 6.08 -16.45 0.40
C ALA A 78 5.82 -15.28 -0.54
N ARG A 79 6.02 -14.06 -0.04
CA ARG A 79 6.01 -12.86 -0.85
C ARG A 79 7.12 -11.92 -0.43
N VAL A 80 7.86 -11.42 -1.42
CA VAL A 80 8.77 -10.28 -1.27
C VAL A 80 8.33 -9.19 -2.24
N THR A 81 8.18 -7.96 -1.75
CA THR A 81 7.83 -6.80 -2.57
C THR A 81 8.79 -5.67 -2.27
N LEU A 82 9.49 -5.23 -3.31
CA LEU A 82 10.26 -3.99 -3.30
C LEU A 82 9.35 -2.84 -3.71
N ASP A 83 9.56 -1.67 -3.13
CA ASP A 83 8.83 -0.42 -3.42
C ASP A 83 9.83 0.73 -3.57
N VAL A 84 9.64 1.54 -4.59
CA VAL A 84 10.43 2.75 -4.77
C VAL A 84 9.87 3.87 -3.89
N ASN A 85 10.75 4.58 -3.21
CA ASN A 85 10.41 5.79 -2.47
C ASN A 85 11.52 6.83 -2.61
N ARG A 86 11.17 8.06 -2.31
CA ARG A 86 12.10 9.19 -2.20
C ARG A 86 12.20 9.56 -0.72
N PRO A 87 13.31 9.19 -0.01
CA PRO A 87 13.48 9.53 1.40
C PRO A 87 13.53 11.04 1.61
N ALA A 88 13.06 11.49 2.79
CA ALA A 88 13.17 12.89 3.17
C ALA A 88 14.67 13.32 3.21
N GLY A 89 14.98 14.46 2.61
CA GLY A 89 16.34 14.98 2.52
C GLY A 89 17.23 14.30 1.46
N ASP A 90 16.69 13.35 0.68
CA ASP A 90 17.39 12.71 -0.42
C ASP A 90 16.49 12.71 -1.66
N ASN A 91 16.98 13.33 -2.73
CA ASN A 91 16.22 13.43 -3.98
C ASN A 91 16.30 12.17 -4.85
N SER A 92 17.11 11.18 -4.48
CA SER A 92 17.22 9.94 -5.22
C SER A 92 16.01 9.01 -5.00
N LEU A 93 15.66 8.22 -6.00
CA LEU A 93 14.73 7.11 -5.84
C LEU A 93 15.48 5.90 -5.28
N ARG A 94 14.97 5.35 -4.17
CA ARG A 94 15.54 4.17 -3.52
C ARG A 94 14.52 3.06 -3.38
N TYR A 95 14.97 1.83 -3.55
CA TYR A 95 14.15 0.68 -3.20
C TYR A 95 14.14 0.47 -1.68
N ARG A 96 12.96 0.15 -1.15
CA ARG A 96 12.75 -0.33 0.21
C ARG A 96 11.90 -1.58 0.19
N LEU A 97 11.99 -2.35 1.26
CA LEU A 97 11.16 -3.53 1.44
C LEU A 97 9.76 -3.09 1.89
N LYS A 98 8.72 -3.45 1.11
CA LYS A 98 7.33 -3.20 1.47
C LYS A 98 6.67 -4.42 2.09
N TYR A 99 6.94 -5.61 1.55
CA TYR A 99 6.47 -6.88 2.08
C TYR A 99 7.61 -7.90 2.05
N ALA A 100 7.71 -8.72 3.10
CA ALA A 100 8.58 -9.89 3.14
C ALA A 100 8.02 -10.86 4.18
N PHE A 101 7.21 -11.81 3.74
CA PHE A 101 6.53 -12.71 4.65
C PHE A 101 6.36 -14.10 4.08
N ALA A 102 6.26 -15.07 4.98
CA ALA A 102 5.81 -16.42 4.68
C ALA A 102 4.33 -16.57 5.04
N THR A 103 3.65 -17.49 4.34
CA THR A 103 2.28 -17.91 4.64
C THR A 103 2.21 -19.41 4.80
N TYR A 104 1.26 -19.86 5.61
CA TYR A 104 0.90 -21.27 5.72
C TYR A 104 -0.62 -21.42 5.77
N THR A 105 -1.15 -22.21 4.82
CA THR A 105 -2.56 -22.56 4.75
C THR A 105 -2.68 -24.08 4.92
N PRO A 106 -3.11 -24.58 6.09
CA PRO A 106 -3.32 -26.02 6.27
C PRO A 106 -4.34 -26.57 5.25
N THR A 107 -4.14 -27.77 4.78
CA THR A 107 -5.06 -28.42 3.83
C THR A 107 -6.48 -28.46 4.38
N GLY A 108 -7.45 -27.99 3.58
CA GLY A 108 -8.85 -27.91 3.98
C GLY A 108 -9.19 -26.77 4.95
N SER A 109 -8.21 -25.93 5.34
CA SER A 109 -8.44 -24.81 6.23
C SER A 109 -8.94 -23.58 5.48
N ALA A 110 -9.88 -22.86 6.10
CA ALA A 110 -10.27 -21.51 5.66
C ALA A 110 -9.28 -20.43 6.13
N LEU A 111 -8.28 -20.80 6.93
CA LEU A 111 -7.34 -19.89 7.56
C LEU A 111 -5.97 -19.95 6.89
N THR A 112 -5.35 -18.78 6.71
CA THR A 112 -3.98 -18.61 6.27
C THR A 112 -3.21 -17.83 7.33
N TYR A 113 -2.16 -18.43 7.85
CA TYR A 113 -1.26 -17.80 8.82
C TYR A 113 -0.14 -17.05 8.10
N LYS A 114 0.32 -15.94 8.67
CA LYS A 114 1.37 -15.09 8.10
C LYS A 114 2.42 -14.74 9.16
N LEU A 115 3.68 -14.63 8.75
CA LEU A 115 4.79 -14.19 9.58
C LEU A 115 5.78 -13.36 8.75
N GLY A 116 6.20 -12.22 9.25
CA GLY A 116 7.19 -11.34 8.64
C GLY A 116 6.70 -9.90 8.51
N LEU A 117 7.10 -9.22 7.44
CA LEU A 117 6.59 -7.89 7.07
C LEU A 117 5.31 -8.09 6.26
N ILE A 118 4.16 -8.11 6.95
CA ILE A 118 2.86 -8.51 6.44
C ILE A 118 1.97 -7.32 6.09
N HIS A 119 0.93 -7.55 5.30
CA HIS A 119 -0.13 -6.55 5.08
C HIS A 119 -0.89 -6.26 6.37
N THR A 120 -1.20 -4.99 6.61
CA THR A 120 -2.18 -4.58 7.61
C THR A 120 -3.61 -4.81 7.10
N PRO A 121 -4.60 -4.94 7.98
CA PRO A 121 -5.92 -5.42 7.55
C PRO A 121 -6.74 -4.46 6.68
N TRP A 122 -6.49 -3.13 6.74
CA TRP A 122 -7.36 -2.16 6.09
C TRP A 122 -6.84 -1.69 4.73
N VAL A 123 -5.59 -1.19 4.68
CA VAL A 123 -5.09 -0.45 3.51
C VAL A 123 -5.14 -1.27 2.23
N ASP A 124 -4.64 -2.50 2.24
CA ASP A 124 -4.66 -3.39 1.07
C ASP A 124 -6.09 -3.75 0.63
N TYR A 125 -7.02 -3.85 1.60
CA TYR A 125 -8.42 -4.13 1.32
C TYR A 125 -9.09 -2.97 0.58
N GLU A 126 -8.97 -1.74 1.08
CA GLU A 126 -9.58 -0.56 0.48
C GLU A 126 -8.90 -0.15 -0.83
N GLU A 127 -7.58 -0.23 -0.93
CA GLU A 127 -6.84 0.02 -2.19
C GLU A 127 -7.34 -0.88 -3.33
N GLY A 128 -7.75 -2.12 -3.03
CA GLY A 128 -8.34 -3.02 -4.04
C GLY A 128 -9.80 -2.71 -4.40
N LEU A 129 -10.49 -1.88 -3.63
CA LEU A 129 -11.78 -1.28 -4.00
C LEU A 129 -11.57 -0.01 -4.82
N TRP A 130 -10.74 0.91 -4.35
CA TRP A 130 -10.41 2.16 -5.04
C TRP A 130 -9.80 1.91 -6.42
N ASP A 131 -8.88 0.92 -6.58
CA ASP A 131 -8.24 0.48 -7.83
C ASP A 131 -7.50 1.57 -8.63
N TYR A 132 -7.33 2.76 -8.06
CA TYR A 132 -6.60 3.89 -8.65
C TYR A 132 -5.47 4.35 -7.73
N ARG A 133 -4.66 3.38 -7.25
CA ARG A 133 -3.50 3.65 -6.40
C ARG A 133 -2.46 4.56 -7.09
N MET A 134 -2.45 4.61 -8.42
CA MET A 134 -1.63 5.54 -9.19
C MET A 134 -1.95 7.01 -8.85
N GLN A 135 -3.21 7.33 -8.57
CA GLN A 135 -3.65 8.67 -8.14
C GLN A 135 -3.14 9.00 -6.72
N GLY A 136 -2.99 8.01 -5.89
CA GLY A 136 -2.44 8.15 -4.54
C GLY A 136 -3.07 7.21 -3.52
N PRO A 137 -2.62 7.31 -2.26
CA PRO A 137 -3.13 6.49 -1.16
C PRO A 137 -4.61 6.72 -0.87
N ILE A 138 -5.25 5.75 -0.21
CA ILE A 138 -6.56 5.91 0.44
C ILE A 138 -6.51 6.97 1.55
N ALA A 139 -7.67 7.45 2.02
CA ALA A 139 -7.76 8.57 2.95
C ALA A 139 -6.98 8.34 4.25
N LEU A 140 -7.11 7.17 4.85
CA LEU A 140 -6.45 6.83 6.12
C LEU A 140 -4.94 6.68 6.00
N ASP A 141 -4.43 6.08 4.89
CA ASP A 141 -2.99 5.97 4.61
C ASP A 141 -2.39 7.34 4.26
N ARG A 142 -3.08 8.13 3.41
CA ARG A 142 -2.65 9.47 2.98
C ARG A 142 -2.44 10.43 4.15
N ASN A 143 -3.26 10.30 5.18
CA ASN A 143 -3.20 11.16 6.38
C ASN A 143 -2.43 10.52 7.54
N GLY A 144 -1.71 9.40 7.31
CA GLY A 144 -0.83 8.78 8.29
C GLY A 144 -1.53 8.07 9.45
N TYR A 145 -2.83 7.76 9.32
CA TYR A 145 -3.56 7.04 10.36
C TYR A 145 -3.35 5.53 10.31
N LEU A 146 -3.13 4.98 9.11
CA LEU A 146 -2.84 3.57 8.86
C LEU A 146 -1.63 3.43 7.94
N THR A 147 -1.01 2.27 7.97
CA THR A 147 0.09 1.88 7.07
C THR A 147 -0.25 0.59 6.34
N SER A 148 0.32 0.38 5.16
CA SER A 148 0.00 -0.79 4.33
C SER A 148 0.63 -2.09 4.80
N SER A 149 1.71 -2.01 5.59
CA SER A 149 2.42 -3.20 6.09
C SER A 149 3.18 -2.91 7.37
N ASP A 150 3.38 -3.97 8.15
CA ASP A 150 4.13 -3.92 9.39
C ASP A 150 4.71 -5.29 9.73
N PHE A 151 5.73 -5.33 10.61
CA PHE A 151 6.37 -6.55 11.06
C PHE A 151 5.54 -7.24 12.14
N GLY A 152 5.24 -8.53 11.95
CA GLY A 152 4.50 -9.31 12.93
C GLY A 152 3.94 -10.59 12.39
N VAL A 153 2.83 -11.03 13.01
CA VAL A 153 2.08 -12.21 12.65
C VAL A 153 0.66 -11.84 12.28
N GLY A 154 0.01 -12.67 11.47
CA GLY A 154 -1.37 -12.44 11.08
C GLY A 154 -2.09 -13.72 10.69
N VAL A 155 -3.41 -13.63 10.69
CA VAL A 155 -4.31 -14.69 10.22
C VAL A 155 -5.35 -14.06 9.30
N ASP A 156 -5.46 -14.61 8.09
CA ASP A 156 -6.55 -14.33 7.17
C ASP A 156 -7.55 -15.49 7.21
N GLY A 157 -8.82 -15.18 7.10
CA GLY A 157 -9.87 -16.19 6.99
C GLY A 157 -10.85 -15.87 5.88
N LYS A 158 -11.36 -16.93 5.19
CA LYS A 158 -12.37 -16.81 4.13
C LYS A 158 -13.36 -17.94 4.23
N TRP A 159 -14.66 -17.61 4.21
CA TRP A 159 -15.75 -18.57 4.34
C TRP A 159 -16.85 -18.29 3.31
N SER A 160 -17.61 -19.33 2.99
CA SER A 160 -18.79 -19.24 2.14
C SER A 160 -18.53 -18.54 0.81
N ASP A 161 -17.52 -19.01 0.07
CA ASP A 161 -17.11 -18.42 -1.20
C ASP A 161 -16.79 -16.91 -1.05
N ASP A 162 -15.96 -16.60 -0.05
CA ASP A 162 -15.57 -15.23 0.31
C ASP A 162 -16.76 -14.30 0.66
N ALA A 163 -17.91 -14.87 1.03
CA ALA A 163 -19.00 -14.05 1.57
C ALA A 163 -18.63 -13.40 2.89
N VAL A 164 -17.84 -14.10 3.70
CA VAL A 164 -17.22 -13.56 4.91
C VAL A 164 -15.71 -13.69 4.78
N ASN A 165 -15.00 -12.59 4.99
CA ASN A 165 -13.55 -12.62 5.13
C ASN A 165 -13.08 -11.76 6.30
N MET A 166 -12.00 -12.19 6.90
CA MET A 166 -11.37 -11.45 7.99
C MET A 166 -9.85 -11.42 7.82
N GLN A 167 -9.25 -10.47 8.50
CA GLN A 167 -7.81 -10.44 8.76
C GLN A 167 -7.60 -9.91 10.18
N VAL A 168 -6.73 -10.58 10.93
CA VAL A 168 -6.27 -10.15 12.26
C VAL A 168 -4.74 -10.15 12.24
N THR A 169 -4.13 -9.10 12.78
CA THR A 169 -2.68 -8.94 12.85
C THR A 169 -2.24 -8.50 14.22
N PHE A 170 -1.08 -9.00 14.64
CA PHE A 170 -0.36 -8.56 15.84
C PHE A 170 1.03 -8.14 15.39
N VAL A 171 1.29 -6.83 15.40
CA VAL A 171 2.41 -6.20 14.72
C VAL A 171 3.17 -5.23 15.62
N ASN A 172 4.34 -4.79 15.17
CA ASN A 172 5.14 -3.82 15.92
C ASN A 172 4.45 -2.46 16.10
N GLY A 173 3.77 -1.97 15.06
CA GLY A 173 3.06 -0.69 15.08
C GLY A 173 3.80 0.48 14.45
N GLU A 174 5.06 0.34 14.07
CA GLU A 174 5.86 1.40 13.44
C GLU A 174 5.74 1.44 11.92
N GLY A 175 5.10 0.41 11.32
CA GLY A 175 5.01 0.26 9.88
C GLY A 175 6.34 -0.14 9.22
N TYR A 176 6.30 -0.36 7.91
CA TYR A 176 7.45 -0.86 7.14
C TYR A 176 8.56 0.19 6.93
N SER A 177 8.32 1.45 7.25
CA SER A 177 9.32 2.53 7.17
C SER A 177 9.88 2.90 8.53
N GLY A 178 9.34 2.34 9.60
CA GLY A 178 9.80 2.54 10.97
C GLY A 178 11.02 1.69 11.31
N GLY A 179 11.61 1.95 12.46
CA GLY A 179 12.66 1.11 13.03
C GLY A 179 12.13 -0.25 13.51
N PRO A 180 12.97 -1.08 14.14
CA PRO A 180 12.58 -2.43 14.56
C PRO A 180 11.52 -2.47 15.67
N GLY A 181 11.03 -1.32 16.10
CA GLY A 181 9.99 -1.20 17.11
C GLY A 181 10.53 -1.29 18.54
N ASP A 182 9.61 -1.22 19.49
CA ASP A 182 9.87 -1.41 20.90
C ASP A 182 9.09 -2.63 21.43
N GLN A 183 8.96 -2.74 22.75
CA GLN A 183 8.18 -3.81 23.39
C GLN A 183 6.66 -3.71 23.14
N ARG A 184 6.17 -2.57 22.64
CA ARG A 184 4.74 -2.35 22.37
C ARG A 184 4.33 -2.97 21.07
N LYS A 185 3.08 -3.41 21.01
CA LYS A 185 2.52 -4.04 19.80
C LYS A 185 1.14 -3.48 19.54
N ASP A 186 0.76 -3.50 18.27
CA ASP A 186 -0.57 -3.17 17.81
C ASP A 186 -1.33 -4.45 17.47
N LEU A 187 -2.57 -4.51 17.93
CA LEU A 187 -3.54 -5.51 17.53
C LEU A 187 -4.55 -4.87 16.59
N GLU A 188 -4.70 -5.43 15.41
CA GLU A 188 -5.59 -4.92 14.38
C GLU A 188 -6.47 -6.02 13.83
N GLY A 189 -7.73 -5.70 13.51
CA GLY A 189 -8.65 -6.67 12.95
C GLY A 189 -9.64 -6.04 11.98
N ARG A 190 -9.95 -6.75 10.90
CA ARG A 190 -10.97 -6.40 9.91
C ARG A 190 -11.86 -7.60 9.63
N VAL A 191 -13.16 -7.34 9.52
CA VAL A 191 -14.16 -8.31 9.04
C VAL A 191 -14.97 -7.65 7.93
N SER A 192 -15.19 -8.37 6.83
CA SER A 192 -16.02 -7.96 5.71
C SER A 192 -17.06 -9.02 5.41
N VAL A 193 -18.32 -8.61 5.29
CA VAL A 193 -19.46 -9.47 4.98
C VAL A 193 -20.09 -9.01 3.67
N ARG A 194 -20.23 -9.93 2.71
CA ARG A 194 -20.95 -9.69 1.45
C ARG A 194 -22.45 -9.90 1.68
N VAL A 195 -23.21 -8.81 1.61
CA VAL A 195 -24.67 -8.81 1.79
C VAL A 195 -25.40 -9.19 0.51
N LEU A 196 -24.85 -8.73 -0.65
CA LEU A 196 -25.45 -8.99 -1.97
C LEU A 196 -24.34 -9.32 -2.98
N LYS A 197 -24.54 -10.36 -3.78
CA LYS A 197 -23.66 -10.69 -4.93
C LYS A 197 -23.92 -9.73 -6.09
N THR A 198 -22.88 -9.48 -6.88
CA THR A 198 -22.95 -8.77 -8.17
C THR A 198 -22.26 -9.63 -9.25
N ASP A 199 -22.11 -9.10 -10.44
CA ASP A 199 -21.36 -9.69 -11.55
C ASP A 199 -19.83 -9.66 -11.36
N ASP A 200 -19.30 -8.93 -10.38
CA ASP A 200 -17.90 -8.99 -9.98
C ASP A 200 -17.66 -10.18 -9.05
N MET A 201 -16.98 -11.20 -9.55
CA MET A 201 -16.64 -12.42 -8.81
C MET A 201 -15.38 -12.29 -7.95
N GLY A 202 -14.75 -11.13 -7.95
CA GLY A 202 -13.55 -10.87 -7.14
C GLY A 202 -13.84 -10.83 -5.64
N SER A 203 -12.78 -10.94 -4.84
CA SER A 203 -12.86 -11.00 -3.36
C SER A 203 -13.47 -9.75 -2.71
N ARG A 204 -13.61 -8.66 -3.45
CA ARG A 204 -14.24 -7.40 -3.01
C ARG A 204 -15.57 -7.11 -3.73
N GLY A 205 -16.02 -8.03 -4.61
CA GLY A 205 -17.26 -7.92 -5.37
C GLY A 205 -18.50 -7.98 -4.49
N GLY A 206 -19.60 -7.39 -4.97
CA GLY A 206 -20.86 -7.34 -4.28
C GLY A 206 -21.08 -6.08 -3.45
N LEU A 207 -22.22 -6.04 -2.75
CA LEU A 207 -22.45 -5.12 -1.66
C LEU A 207 -21.86 -5.71 -0.38
N ARG A 208 -20.92 -4.99 0.24
CA ARG A 208 -20.24 -5.43 1.45
C ARG A 208 -20.32 -4.40 2.56
N LEU A 209 -20.45 -4.90 3.77
CA LEU A 209 -20.24 -4.15 5.00
C LEU A 209 -18.94 -4.61 5.63
N THR A 210 -18.08 -3.65 5.94
CA THR A 210 -16.74 -3.94 6.47
C THR A 210 -16.49 -3.11 7.71
N GLY A 211 -16.02 -3.75 8.77
CA GLY A 211 -15.59 -3.11 10.00
C GLY A 211 -14.11 -3.38 10.29
N TYR A 212 -13.44 -2.41 10.88
CA TYR A 212 -12.06 -2.51 11.33
C TYR A 212 -11.90 -1.88 12.70
N ALA A 213 -11.07 -2.50 13.53
CA ALA A 213 -10.60 -1.96 14.78
C ALA A 213 -9.08 -2.19 14.92
N GLY A 214 -8.37 -1.15 15.32
CA GLY A 214 -6.95 -1.18 15.65
C GLY A 214 -6.72 -0.59 17.04
N TYR A 215 -5.91 -1.27 17.83
CA TYR A 215 -5.51 -0.83 19.16
C TYR A 215 -4.01 -0.98 19.33
N GLY A 216 -3.33 0.14 19.61
CA GLY A 216 -1.91 0.14 19.78
C GLY A 216 -1.40 1.31 20.62
N LYS A 217 -0.08 1.39 20.70
CA LYS A 217 0.64 2.45 21.41
C LYS A 217 1.80 2.91 20.54
N PRO A 218 1.95 4.23 20.29
CA PRO A 218 3.11 4.74 19.58
C PRO A 218 4.40 4.51 20.39
N THR A 219 5.54 4.55 19.71
CA THR A 219 6.87 4.53 20.34
C THR A 219 6.95 5.59 21.44
N GLY A 220 7.47 5.21 22.60
CA GLY A 220 7.46 6.06 23.79
C GLY A 220 6.18 5.99 24.63
N GLY A 221 5.09 5.40 24.15
CA GLY A 221 3.82 5.22 24.86
C GLY A 221 2.73 6.20 24.44
N GLY A 222 1.56 6.09 25.06
CA GLY A 222 0.37 6.84 24.69
C GLY A 222 -0.73 5.92 24.15
N LYS A 223 -1.58 6.45 23.27
CA LYS A 223 -2.69 5.72 22.66
C LYS A 223 -2.63 5.87 21.13
N ARG A 224 -2.95 4.79 20.43
CA ARG A 224 -3.23 4.77 18.99
C ARG A 224 -4.42 3.84 18.76
N GLN A 225 -5.59 4.41 18.53
CA GLN A 225 -6.81 3.66 18.33
C GLN A 225 -7.50 4.09 17.05
N ARG A 226 -7.99 3.13 16.28
CA ARG A 226 -8.64 3.30 15.00
C ARG A 226 -9.89 2.43 14.94
N TYR A 227 -11.01 3.02 14.59
CA TYR A 227 -12.26 2.31 14.34
C TYR A 227 -12.80 2.77 13.01
N VAL A 228 -13.04 1.86 12.08
CA VAL A 228 -13.50 2.18 10.73
C VAL A 228 -14.70 1.33 10.37
N GLY A 229 -15.72 1.95 9.82
CA GLY A 229 -16.85 1.31 9.17
C GLY A 229 -16.92 1.70 7.71
N MET A 230 -17.18 0.75 6.81
CA MET A 230 -17.32 0.97 5.37
C MET A 230 -18.51 0.20 4.81
N ALA A 231 -19.25 0.83 3.91
CA ALA A 231 -20.13 0.18 2.97
C ALA A 231 -19.52 0.30 1.57
N SER A 232 -19.44 -0.80 0.82
CA SER A 232 -18.93 -0.80 -0.54
C SER A 232 -19.80 -1.63 -1.47
N TYR A 233 -19.95 -1.14 -2.70
CA TYR A 233 -20.61 -1.85 -3.80
C TYR A 233 -19.63 -1.97 -4.96
N LYS A 234 -19.38 -3.19 -5.44
CA LYS A 234 -18.51 -3.42 -6.59
C LYS A 234 -19.15 -4.39 -7.55
N SER A 235 -19.27 -3.95 -8.79
CA SER A 235 -19.67 -4.69 -9.97
C SER A 235 -18.65 -4.47 -11.10
N ASN A 236 -18.80 -5.14 -12.22
CA ASN A 236 -17.92 -4.92 -13.37
C ASN A 236 -18.01 -3.47 -13.90
N MET A 237 -19.18 -2.84 -13.79
CA MET A 237 -19.41 -1.49 -14.28
C MET A 237 -19.14 -0.41 -13.22
N VAL A 238 -19.51 -0.65 -11.97
CA VAL A 238 -19.51 0.39 -10.92
C VAL A 238 -18.78 -0.10 -9.68
N THR A 239 -17.92 0.74 -9.13
CA THR A 239 -17.43 0.61 -7.76
C THR A 239 -17.81 1.85 -6.98
N LEU A 240 -18.42 1.68 -5.82
CA LEU A 240 -18.72 2.75 -4.86
C LEU A 240 -18.18 2.31 -3.49
N GLY A 241 -17.62 3.23 -2.76
CA GLY A 241 -17.18 3.01 -1.38
C GLY A 241 -17.45 4.25 -0.54
N GLY A 242 -17.86 4.02 0.70
CA GLY A 242 -18.00 5.08 1.69
C GLY A 242 -17.54 4.57 3.05
N GLU A 243 -16.56 5.26 3.64
CA GLU A 243 -16.00 4.94 4.95
C GLU A 243 -16.15 6.09 5.94
N PHE A 244 -16.23 5.72 7.21
CA PHE A 244 -16.11 6.64 8.32
C PHE A 244 -15.20 6.04 9.39
N ALA A 245 -14.23 6.85 9.82
CA ALA A 245 -13.24 6.45 10.82
C ALA A 245 -13.22 7.40 12.01
N ILE A 246 -13.02 6.83 13.19
CA ILE A 246 -12.70 7.53 14.44
C ILE A 246 -11.27 7.19 14.81
N THR A 247 -10.45 8.20 15.09
CA THR A 247 -9.07 8.05 15.50
C THR A 247 -8.86 8.66 16.88
N LYS A 248 -8.03 8.02 17.71
CA LYS A 248 -7.65 8.55 19.01
C LYS A 248 -6.15 8.39 19.20
N ASP A 249 -5.47 9.51 19.32
CA ASP A 249 -4.02 9.58 19.44
C ASP A 249 -3.60 10.39 20.68
N SER A 250 -2.64 9.87 21.43
CA SER A 250 -1.95 10.63 22.48
C SER A 250 -0.51 10.16 22.56
N SER A 251 0.38 11.06 23.02
CA SER A 251 1.74 10.67 23.38
C SER A 251 1.83 10.39 24.89
N ALA A 252 2.90 9.72 25.31
CA ALA A 252 3.17 9.53 26.75
C ALA A 252 3.49 10.86 27.47
N ALA A 253 4.02 11.84 26.73
CA ALA A 253 4.42 13.13 27.27
C ALA A 253 3.24 14.10 27.50
N THR A 254 2.06 13.79 26.93
CA THR A 254 0.89 14.66 27.04
C THR A 254 -0.33 13.86 27.51
N THR A 255 -1.13 14.45 28.40
CA THR A 255 -2.42 13.88 28.81
C THR A 255 -3.52 14.14 27.77
N THR A 256 -3.25 14.98 26.77
CA THR A 256 -4.21 15.37 25.74
C THR A 256 -4.37 14.26 24.72
N THR A 257 -5.61 13.80 24.53
CA THR A 257 -5.99 12.89 23.45
C THR A 257 -6.50 13.71 22.26
N LEU A 258 -5.95 13.47 21.09
CA LEU A 258 -6.48 13.99 19.83
C LEU A 258 -7.56 13.03 19.32
N ASP A 259 -8.80 13.50 19.33
CA ASP A 259 -9.95 12.77 18.82
C ASP A 259 -10.21 13.20 17.38
N GLY A 260 -9.79 12.37 16.42
CA GLY A 260 -9.94 12.65 14.99
C GLY A 260 -11.11 11.93 14.34
N GLN A 261 -11.48 12.41 13.17
CA GLN A 261 -12.47 11.82 12.31
C GLN A 261 -12.01 11.89 10.85
N VAL A 262 -12.23 10.81 10.11
CA VAL A 262 -12.01 10.73 8.66
C VAL A 262 -13.27 10.17 8.03
N ALA A 263 -13.74 10.82 6.97
CA ALA A 263 -14.77 10.29 6.10
C ALA A 263 -14.26 10.32 4.67
N SER A 264 -14.48 9.25 3.91
CA SER A 264 -14.14 9.19 2.49
C SER A 264 -15.28 8.55 1.72
N VAL A 265 -15.60 9.12 0.57
CA VAL A 265 -16.53 8.54 -0.40
C VAL A 265 -15.87 8.54 -1.75
N PHE A 266 -15.88 7.42 -2.43
CA PHE A 266 -15.28 7.28 -3.75
C PHE A 266 -16.15 6.46 -4.70
N GLY A 267 -15.95 6.70 -5.99
CA GLY A 267 -16.63 5.99 -7.05
C GLY A 267 -15.77 5.82 -8.29
N VAL A 268 -15.99 4.70 -8.97
CA VAL A 268 -15.43 4.40 -10.29
C VAL A 268 -16.59 3.95 -11.17
N LEU A 269 -16.80 4.62 -12.29
CA LEU A 269 -17.77 4.24 -13.31
C LEU A 269 -17.03 3.83 -14.58
N ARG A 270 -17.12 2.56 -14.94
CA ARG A 270 -16.55 2.00 -16.16
C ARG A 270 -17.61 2.01 -17.27
N VAL A 271 -17.31 2.68 -18.36
CA VAL A 271 -18.25 2.80 -19.47
C VAL A 271 -18.35 1.45 -20.19
N PRO A 272 -19.55 0.84 -20.31
CA PRO A 272 -19.73 -0.44 -20.99
C PRO A 272 -19.18 -0.42 -22.42
N SER A 273 -18.54 -1.51 -22.83
CA SER A 273 -17.96 -1.67 -24.18
C SER A 273 -16.93 -0.60 -24.57
N SER A 274 -16.39 0.11 -23.58
CA SER A 274 -15.39 1.15 -23.75
C SER A 274 -14.16 0.88 -22.87
N LYS A 275 -13.07 1.56 -23.19
CA LYS A 275 -11.83 1.57 -22.39
C LYS A 275 -11.79 2.74 -21.40
N VAL A 276 -12.88 3.51 -21.31
CA VAL A 276 -12.98 4.72 -20.47
C VAL A 276 -13.59 4.39 -19.13
N ALA A 277 -13.06 5.01 -18.07
CA ALA A 277 -13.70 5.07 -16.78
C ALA A 277 -13.59 6.47 -16.18
N PHE A 278 -14.58 6.83 -15.38
CA PHE A 278 -14.61 8.06 -14.59
C PHE A 278 -14.34 7.72 -13.15
N ILE A 279 -13.54 8.54 -12.48
CA ILE A 279 -13.28 8.41 -11.05
C ILE A 279 -13.65 9.70 -10.32
N ALA A 280 -14.14 9.54 -9.10
CA ALA A 280 -14.34 10.64 -8.18
C ALA A 280 -14.09 10.17 -6.75
N ARG A 281 -13.56 11.07 -5.90
CA ARG A 281 -13.36 10.82 -4.48
C ARG A 281 -13.42 12.12 -3.70
N VAL A 282 -14.02 12.07 -2.52
CA VAL A 282 -14.02 13.16 -1.56
C VAL A 282 -13.57 12.63 -0.20
N ASP A 283 -12.52 13.22 0.36
CA ASP A 283 -12.03 12.92 1.70
C ASP A 283 -12.29 14.13 2.60
N TYR A 284 -12.83 13.88 3.79
CA TYR A 284 -12.98 14.84 4.86
C TYR A 284 -12.19 14.38 6.06
N VAL A 285 -11.25 15.20 6.54
CA VAL A 285 -10.37 14.86 7.64
C VAL A 285 -10.39 15.95 8.68
N LYS A 286 -10.73 15.58 9.91
CA LYS A 286 -10.68 16.45 11.07
C LYS A 286 -9.75 15.79 12.11
N PRO A 287 -8.46 16.17 12.17
CA PRO A 287 -7.47 15.51 13.03
C PRO A 287 -7.78 15.61 14.53
N ASN A 288 -8.46 16.68 14.93
CA ASN A 288 -8.91 16.87 16.30
C ASN A 288 -10.27 17.58 16.35
N LYS A 289 -11.33 16.86 16.69
CA LYS A 289 -12.69 17.41 16.80
C LYS A 289 -12.87 18.33 18.01
N ASN A 290 -12.02 18.16 19.03
CA ASN A 290 -12.04 18.91 20.30
C ASN A 290 -10.95 20.00 20.29
N GLY A 291 -10.64 20.58 19.12
CA GLY A 291 -9.62 21.62 18.99
C GLY A 291 -9.85 22.78 19.95
N THR A 292 -8.77 23.20 20.61
CA THR A 292 -8.71 24.38 21.49
C THR A 292 -7.92 25.49 20.82
N SER A 293 -7.78 26.65 21.47
CA SER A 293 -6.90 27.72 20.99
C SER A 293 -5.43 27.28 20.87
N THR A 294 -5.00 26.29 21.65
CA THR A 294 -3.62 25.72 21.63
C THR A 294 -3.47 24.55 20.68
N THR A 295 -4.56 23.85 20.34
CA THR A 295 -4.60 22.76 19.35
C THR A 295 -5.74 23.03 18.37
N PRO A 296 -5.52 23.87 17.35
CA PRO A 296 -6.56 24.26 16.41
C PRO A 296 -7.19 23.04 15.75
N GLY A 297 -8.51 23.00 15.76
CA GLY A 297 -9.30 21.96 15.08
C GLY A 297 -9.47 22.27 13.60
N PHE A 298 -8.37 22.25 12.83
CA PHE A 298 -8.46 22.44 11.38
C PHE A 298 -9.14 21.24 10.70
N THR A 299 -9.71 21.48 9.55
CA THR A 299 -10.35 20.45 8.71
C THR A 299 -9.74 20.48 7.32
N ASN A 300 -9.46 19.32 6.77
CA ASN A 300 -9.05 19.16 5.38
C ASN A 300 -10.21 18.56 4.59
N THR A 301 -10.48 19.09 3.42
CA THR A 301 -11.35 18.44 2.44
C THR A 301 -10.58 18.30 1.15
N ARG A 302 -10.43 17.05 0.68
CA ARG A 302 -9.78 16.72 -0.59
C ARG A 302 -10.84 16.27 -1.57
N PHE A 303 -10.77 16.79 -2.78
CA PHE A 303 -11.54 16.35 -3.93
C PHE A 303 -10.59 15.79 -4.99
N ILE A 304 -10.91 14.65 -5.54
CA ILE A 304 -10.23 14.01 -6.67
C ILE A 304 -11.30 13.71 -7.72
N GLY A 305 -11.03 14.06 -8.97
CA GLY A 305 -11.92 13.74 -10.08
C GLY A 305 -11.13 13.57 -11.36
N GLY A 306 -11.45 12.54 -12.15
CA GLY A 306 -10.68 12.27 -13.35
C GLY A 306 -11.30 11.28 -14.31
N VAL A 307 -10.62 11.14 -15.45
CA VAL A 307 -10.99 10.23 -16.54
C VAL A 307 -9.79 9.33 -16.82
N SER A 308 -10.01 8.04 -16.80
CA SER A 308 -8.99 7.05 -17.17
C SER A 308 -9.30 6.37 -18.50
N TYR A 309 -8.25 5.92 -19.15
CA TYR A 309 -8.30 5.16 -20.40
C TYR A 309 -7.40 3.93 -20.30
N GLN A 310 -7.98 2.73 -20.48
CA GLN A 310 -7.23 1.49 -20.53
C GLN A 310 -6.66 1.29 -21.95
N LEU A 311 -5.42 1.74 -22.19
CA LEU A 311 -4.79 1.68 -23.50
C LEU A 311 -4.55 0.24 -23.95
N SER A 312 -4.00 -0.58 -23.04
CA SER A 312 -3.80 -2.03 -23.20
C SER A 312 -4.08 -2.74 -21.87
N PRO A 313 -4.12 -4.07 -21.80
CA PRO A 313 -4.27 -4.78 -20.52
C PRO A 313 -3.24 -4.37 -19.46
N ASN A 314 -2.05 -3.95 -19.89
CA ASN A 314 -0.91 -3.61 -19.05
C ASN A 314 -0.71 -2.11 -18.85
N LEU A 315 -1.42 -1.24 -19.57
CA LEU A 315 -1.18 0.20 -19.57
C LEU A 315 -2.49 0.98 -19.40
N ARG A 316 -2.60 1.69 -18.27
CA ARG A 316 -3.71 2.57 -17.93
C ARG A 316 -3.22 4.02 -17.85
N LEU A 317 -3.95 4.93 -18.43
CA LEU A 317 -3.75 6.37 -18.37
C LEU A 317 -4.83 6.99 -17.49
N LEU A 318 -4.50 8.08 -16.81
CA LEU A 318 -5.45 8.86 -15.99
C LEU A 318 -5.11 10.35 -16.12
N ALA A 319 -6.10 11.16 -16.44
CA ALA A 319 -6.05 12.60 -16.30
C ALA A 319 -7.00 13.01 -15.18
N ASP A 320 -6.49 13.68 -14.16
CA ASP A 320 -7.26 14.03 -12.98
C ASP A 320 -6.86 15.37 -12.34
N ILE A 321 -7.73 15.85 -11.48
CA ILE A 321 -7.45 16.94 -10.57
C ILE A 321 -7.50 16.44 -9.14
N ASP A 322 -6.54 16.89 -8.33
CA ASP A 322 -6.45 16.63 -6.90
C ASP A 322 -6.44 17.99 -6.17
N MET A 323 -7.52 18.32 -5.48
CA MET A 323 -7.70 19.60 -4.82
C MET A 323 -7.87 19.43 -3.32
N LEU A 324 -7.05 20.13 -2.53
CA LEU A 324 -7.11 20.11 -1.08
C LEU A 324 -7.50 21.51 -0.56
N SER A 325 -8.52 21.56 0.28
CA SER A 325 -8.99 22.76 0.96
C SER A 325 -8.81 22.63 2.48
N TYR A 326 -8.54 23.74 3.14
CA TYR A 326 -8.44 23.82 4.60
C TYR A 326 -9.53 24.75 5.14
N LYS A 327 -10.08 24.39 6.32
CA LYS A 327 -10.97 25.22 7.10
C LYS A 327 -10.50 25.27 8.54
N ASN A 328 -10.56 26.45 9.18
CA ASN A 328 -10.08 26.70 10.55
C ASN A 328 -8.57 26.45 10.71
N GLY A 329 -7.79 26.76 9.70
CA GLY A 329 -6.34 26.64 9.68
C GLY A 329 -5.81 27.01 8.30
N SER A 330 -4.53 27.29 8.23
CA SER A 330 -3.83 27.57 6.98
C SER A 330 -2.63 26.63 6.84
N PRO A 331 -2.38 26.10 5.66
CA PRO A 331 -1.14 25.38 5.41
C PRO A 331 0.05 26.34 5.47
N SER A 332 1.28 25.80 5.64
CA SER A 332 2.50 26.57 5.40
C SER A 332 2.53 27.07 3.95
N PRO A 333 3.28 28.12 3.60
CA PRO A 333 3.40 28.59 2.22
C PRO A 333 3.81 27.48 1.23
N ALA A 334 4.75 26.61 1.62
CA ALA A 334 5.16 25.48 0.81
C ALA A 334 4.04 24.45 0.62
N ALA A 335 3.27 24.13 1.68
CA ALA A 335 2.12 23.25 1.59
C ALA A 335 0.95 23.89 0.82
N GLU A 336 0.79 25.22 0.85
CA GLU A 336 -0.19 25.94 0.03
C GLU A 336 0.11 25.76 -1.46
N ALA A 337 1.37 25.96 -1.89
CA ALA A 337 1.77 25.85 -3.28
C ALA A 337 1.51 24.44 -3.85
N THR A 338 1.69 23.40 -3.05
CA THR A 338 1.64 22.00 -3.49
C THR A 338 0.31 21.27 -3.18
N ARG A 339 -0.67 21.94 -2.57
CA ARG A 339 -1.91 21.30 -2.09
C ARG A 339 -2.89 20.88 -3.18
N SER A 340 -2.76 21.43 -4.38
CA SER A 340 -3.69 21.15 -5.49
C SER A 340 -2.92 21.01 -6.78
N ALA A 341 -3.23 19.97 -7.55
CA ALA A 341 -2.55 19.68 -8.81
C ALA A 341 -3.52 19.19 -9.89
N ALA A 342 -3.19 19.50 -11.15
CA ALA A 342 -3.66 18.76 -12.30
C ALA A 342 -2.62 17.69 -12.64
N LEU A 343 -3.08 16.46 -12.85
CA LEU A 343 -2.21 15.30 -12.98
C LEU A 343 -2.51 14.58 -14.30
N PHE A 344 -1.44 14.15 -14.97
CA PHE A 344 -1.52 13.12 -15.99
C PHE A 344 -0.68 11.93 -15.55
N GLN A 345 -1.30 10.80 -15.37
CA GLN A 345 -0.70 9.65 -14.71
C GLN A 345 -0.76 8.40 -15.58
N THR A 346 0.20 7.52 -15.37
CA THR A 346 0.34 6.25 -16.09
C THR A 346 0.60 5.13 -15.10
N GLN A 347 -0.16 4.05 -15.25
CA GLN A 347 0.11 2.77 -14.58
C GLN A 347 0.52 1.74 -15.62
N ILE A 348 1.71 1.15 -15.43
CA ILE A 348 2.17 -0.02 -16.19
C ILE A 348 2.22 -1.23 -15.27
N THR A 349 1.74 -2.39 -15.75
CA THR A 349 1.81 -3.67 -15.02
C THR A 349 2.48 -4.73 -15.88
N PHE A 350 3.26 -5.62 -15.30
CA PHE A 350 3.94 -6.72 -15.98
C PHE A 350 4.07 -7.96 -15.11
#